data_c425f8868c73ff8af7635730a49152fe
#
_entry.id   c425f8868c73ff8af7635730a49152fe
#
_cell.length_a   1.000
_cell.length_b   1.000
_cell.length_c   1.000
_cell.angle_alpha   90.00
_cell.angle_beta   90.00
_cell.angle_gamma   90.00
#
_symmetry.space_group_name_H-M   'P 1'
#
loop_
_entity.id
_entity.type
_entity.pdbx_description
1 polymer ?
#
loop_
_entity_poly.entity_id
_entity_poly.type
_entity_poly.pdbx_seq_one_letter_code
_entity_poly.pdbx_strand_id
1 'polypeptide(L)'
;MPARRSPFQYAILRVVPDIERGERLNAGVILFARTLDHLEARVDLDTARLAAIAPGADAGAIGRQLDGIARVAAGDPDAGPVARLDPSARFHSLVAPASTTVQPSVVHTGLCDDPRRALARLFRRLVLAPATGDEDRSPEYRGEDHV
;
A
#
# COMPACT_ATOMS: atom_id res chain seq x y z
N MET A 1 23.03 10.78 -19.67
CA MET A 1 21.86 10.00 -20.11
C MET A 1 20.76 10.16 -19.09
N PRO A 2 19.59 10.63 -19.51
CA PRO A 2 18.47 10.66 -18.61
C PRO A 2 18.12 9.23 -18.19
N ALA A 3 17.82 9.04 -16.92
CA ALA A 3 17.37 7.76 -16.40
C ALA A 3 16.08 7.36 -17.13
N ARG A 4 15.95 6.07 -17.46
CA ARG A 4 14.74 5.55 -18.07
C ARG A 4 13.68 5.40 -16.99
N ARG A 5 12.54 6.05 -17.20
CA ARG A 5 11.40 5.85 -16.35
C ARG A 5 10.66 4.59 -16.76
N SER A 6 10.34 3.76 -15.78
CA SER A 6 9.58 2.53 -15.99
C SER A 6 8.20 2.66 -15.36
N PRO A 7 7.18 2.08 -16.00
CA PRO A 7 5.84 2.11 -15.43
C PRO A 7 5.76 1.21 -14.20
N PHE A 8 4.95 1.62 -13.25
CA PHE A 8 4.57 0.78 -12.13
C PHE A 8 3.06 0.89 -11.86
N GLN A 9 2.54 -0.12 -11.19
CA GLN A 9 1.18 -0.15 -10.68
C GLN A 9 1.23 -0.20 -9.17
N TYR A 10 0.26 0.42 -8.49
CA TYR A 10 0.17 0.32 -7.04
C TYR A 10 -1.27 0.35 -6.58
N ALA A 11 -1.48 -0.20 -5.41
CA ALA A 11 -2.75 -0.11 -4.69
C ALA A 11 -2.47 0.24 -3.24
N ILE A 12 -3.42 0.92 -2.61
CA ILE A 12 -3.39 1.22 -1.19
C ILE A 12 -4.05 0.06 -0.46
N LEU A 13 -3.41 -0.44 0.58
CA LEU A 13 -4.01 -1.44 1.47
C LEU A 13 -4.74 -0.69 2.58
N ARG A 14 -6.05 -0.89 2.67
CA ARG A 14 -6.92 -0.17 3.60
C ARG A 14 -7.49 -1.12 4.62
N VAL A 15 -7.56 -0.66 5.86
CA VAL A 15 -8.24 -1.37 6.94
C VAL A 15 -9.67 -0.83 7.05
N VAL A 16 -10.64 -1.71 6.92
CA VAL A 16 -12.07 -1.40 6.99
C VAL A 16 -12.66 -2.24 8.14
N PRO A 17 -12.65 -1.71 9.37
CA PRO A 17 -13.08 -2.51 10.53
C PRO A 17 -14.56 -2.88 10.50
N ASP A 18 -15.39 -1.99 9.98
CA ASP A 18 -16.84 -2.19 9.85
C ASP A 18 -17.28 -1.79 8.44
N ILE A 19 -17.63 -2.79 7.65
CA ILE A 19 -17.99 -2.59 6.24
C ILE A 19 -19.21 -1.67 6.10
N GLU A 20 -20.17 -1.79 6.99
CA GLU A 20 -21.40 -0.98 6.94
C GLU A 20 -21.10 0.49 7.17
N ARG A 21 -20.21 0.82 8.12
CA ARG A 21 -19.83 2.20 8.36
C ARG A 21 -18.96 2.78 7.25
N GLY A 22 -18.19 1.93 6.57
CA GLY A 22 -17.33 2.37 5.47
C GLY A 22 -16.10 3.16 5.91
N GLU A 23 -15.92 3.42 7.20
CA GLU A 23 -14.72 4.07 7.69
C GLU A 23 -13.50 3.19 7.46
N ARG A 24 -12.43 3.82 7.02
CA ARG A 24 -11.21 3.09 6.66
C ARG A 24 -9.98 3.93 6.92
N LEU A 25 -8.85 3.24 7.13
CA LEU A 25 -7.56 3.91 7.21
C LEU A 25 -6.55 3.21 6.31
N ASN A 26 -5.66 3.97 5.74
CA ASN A 26 -4.59 3.44 4.91
C ASN A 26 -3.54 2.80 5.80
N ALA A 27 -3.15 1.57 5.49
CA ALA A 27 -2.20 0.80 6.30
C ALA A 27 -1.09 0.17 5.47
N GLY A 28 -1.05 0.40 4.17
CA GLY A 28 0.01 -0.12 3.35
C GLY A 28 -0.11 0.31 1.90
N VAL A 29 0.96 0.06 1.16
CA VAL A 29 1.02 0.24 -0.29
C VAL A 29 1.68 -0.99 -0.87
N ILE A 30 1.09 -1.53 -1.93
CA ILE A 30 1.69 -2.59 -2.74
C ILE A 30 2.04 -2.01 -4.10
N LEU A 31 3.28 -2.23 -4.55
CA LEU A 31 3.80 -1.67 -5.80
C LEU A 31 4.39 -2.78 -6.66
N PHE A 32 4.04 -2.77 -7.93
CA PHE A 32 4.53 -3.71 -8.93
C PHE A 32 5.10 -2.95 -10.14
N ALA A 33 6.39 -3.09 -10.35
CA ALA A 33 7.09 -2.60 -11.53
C ALA A 33 7.54 -3.80 -12.37
N ARG A 34 6.69 -4.19 -13.30
CA ARG A 34 6.86 -5.43 -14.07
C ARG A 34 8.18 -5.49 -14.82
N THR A 35 8.54 -4.41 -15.53
CA THR A 35 9.77 -4.37 -16.32
C THR A 35 11.03 -4.39 -15.47
N LEU A 36 10.92 -4.03 -14.19
CA LEU A 36 12.03 -4.04 -13.25
C LEU A 36 12.00 -5.28 -12.34
N ASP A 37 11.04 -6.19 -12.58
CA ASP A 37 10.85 -7.41 -11.79
C ASP A 37 10.80 -7.12 -10.28
N HIS A 38 10.02 -6.10 -9.92
CA HIS A 38 9.94 -5.64 -8.53
C HIS A 38 8.49 -5.62 -8.06
N LEU A 39 8.19 -6.46 -7.08
CA LEU A 39 6.91 -6.49 -6.38
C LEU A 39 7.19 -6.42 -4.88
N GLU A 40 6.67 -5.40 -4.25
CA GLU A 40 6.90 -5.16 -2.84
C GLU A 40 5.69 -4.51 -2.20
N ALA A 41 5.35 -4.90 -0.99
CA ALA A 41 4.37 -4.21 -0.17
C ALA A 41 5.04 -3.71 1.11
N ARG A 42 4.68 -2.49 1.51
CA ARG A 42 5.11 -1.90 2.77
C ARG A 42 3.88 -1.59 3.58
N VAL A 43 3.86 -2.03 4.82
CA VAL A 43 2.68 -1.96 5.69
C VAL A 43 3.06 -1.33 7.03
N ASP A 44 2.10 -0.60 7.59
CA ASP A 44 2.20 -0.06 8.95
C ASP A 44 0.79 0.20 9.45
N LEU A 45 0.42 -0.43 10.56
CA LEU A 45 -0.87 -0.21 11.19
C LEU A 45 -0.73 0.81 12.30
N ASP A 46 -1.32 1.99 12.09
CA ASP A 46 -1.42 3.01 13.14
C ASP A 46 -2.52 2.59 14.13
N THR A 47 -2.11 1.96 15.21
CA THR A 47 -3.05 1.42 16.19
C THR A 47 -3.84 2.49 16.92
N ALA A 48 -3.29 3.68 17.07
CA ALA A 48 -4.01 4.80 17.69
C ALA A 48 -5.14 5.29 16.79
N ARG A 49 -4.89 5.42 15.49
CA ARG A 49 -5.92 5.79 14.52
C ARG A 49 -6.99 4.70 14.41
N LEU A 50 -6.59 3.45 14.41
CA LEU A 50 -7.52 2.33 14.39
C LEU A 50 -8.44 2.38 15.63
N ALA A 51 -7.88 2.58 16.80
CA ALA A 51 -8.65 2.65 18.03
C ALA A 51 -9.63 3.82 18.03
N ALA A 52 -9.28 4.93 17.36
CA ALA A 52 -10.15 6.09 17.26
C ALA A 52 -11.42 5.81 16.44
N ILE A 53 -11.31 5.02 15.38
CA ILE A 53 -12.45 4.68 14.52
C ILE A 53 -13.12 3.36 14.91
N ALA A 54 -12.39 2.46 15.56
CA ALA A 54 -12.91 1.13 15.92
C ALA A 54 -12.23 0.60 17.19
N PRO A 55 -12.63 1.10 18.38
CA PRO A 55 -11.94 0.72 19.63
C PRO A 55 -11.99 -0.78 19.93
N GLY A 56 -12.98 -1.51 19.40
CA GLY A 56 -13.11 -2.95 19.59
C GLY A 56 -12.39 -3.81 18.56
N ALA A 57 -11.70 -3.20 17.58
CA ALA A 57 -11.01 -3.96 16.54
C ALA A 57 -9.79 -4.69 17.09
N ASP A 58 -9.53 -5.90 16.57
CA ASP A 58 -8.36 -6.70 16.93
C ASP A 58 -7.14 -6.23 16.12
N ALA A 59 -6.41 -5.27 16.67
CA ALA A 59 -5.22 -4.70 16.03
C ALA A 59 -4.15 -5.76 15.75
N GLY A 60 -3.98 -6.73 16.65
CA GLY A 60 -3.01 -7.80 16.45
C GLY A 60 -3.34 -8.68 15.26
N ALA A 61 -4.60 -9.08 15.10
CA ALA A 61 -5.04 -9.88 13.97
C ALA A 61 -4.91 -9.12 12.66
N ILE A 62 -5.27 -7.84 12.65
CA ILE A 62 -5.16 -6.97 11.46
C ILE A 62 -3.68 -6.81 11.07
N GLY A 63 -2.82 -6.56 12.04
CA GLY A 63 -1.38 -6.45 11.81
C GLY A 63 -0.79 -7.71 11.20
N ARG A 64 -1.19 -8.88 11.68
CA ARG A 64 -0.75 -10.16 11.12
C ARG A 64 -1.23 -10.35 9.68
N GLN A 65 -2.43 -9.90 9.37
CA GLN A 65 -2.97 -9.93 8.00
C GLN A 65 -2.15 -9.06 7.06
N LEU A 66 -1.82 -7.85 7.49
CA LEU A 66 -0.98 -6.93 6.72
C LEU A 66 0.43 -7.50 6.50
N ASP A 67 1.04 -8.04 7.54
CA ASP A 67 2.35 -8.69 7.45
C ASP A 67 2.32 -9.88 6.49
N GLY A 68 1.25 -10.66 6.50
CA GLY A 68 1.04 -11.76 5.57
C GLY A 68 1.02 -11.30 4.13
N ILE A 69 0.34 -10.20 3.84
CA ILE A 69 0.31 -9.61 2.49
C ILE A 69 1.72 -9.19 2.05
N ALA A 70 2.48 -8.54 2.93
CA ALA A 70 3.85 -8.14 2.63
C ALA A 70 4.75 -9.34 2.33
N ARG A 71 4.58 -10.44 3.07
CA ARG A 71 5.33 -11.68 2.85
C ARG A 71 4.96 -12.35 1.52
N VAL A 72 3.68 -12.36 1.16
CA VAL A 72 3.24 -12.88 -0.13
C VAL A 72 3.83 -12.04 -1.27
N ALA A 73 3.79 -10.72 -1.15
CA ALA A 73 4.38 -9.84 -2.16
C ALA A 73 5.88 -10.09 -2.32
N ALA A 74 6.59 -10.35 -1.24
CA ALA A 74 8.02 -10.66 -1.26
C ALA A 74 8.33 -12.05 -1.86
N GLY A 75 7.32 -12.89 -2.07
CA GLY A 75 7.51 -14.23 -2.59
C GLY A 75 8.04 -15.21 -1.54
N ASP A 76 7.78 -14.96 -0.26
CA ASP A 76 8.15 -15.85 0.82
C ASP A 76 7.43 -17.20 0.66
N PRO A 77 8.16 -18.33 0.39
CA PRO A 77 7.50 -19.60 0.12
C PRO A 77 6.70 -20.14 1.29
N ASP A 78 6.97 -19.66 2.51
CA ASP A 78 6.24 -20.06 3.72
C ASP A 78 4.95 -19.25 3.90
N ALA A 79 4.71 -18.26 3.04
CA ALA A 79 3.50 -17.43 3.13
C ALA A 79 2.30 -18.00 2.36
N GLY A 80 2.38 -19.24 1.88
CA GLY A 80 1.28 -19.93 1.24
C GLY A 80 1.42 -20.06 -0.28
N PRO A 81 0.41 -20.67 -0.94
CA PRO A 81 0.50 -21.01 -2.38
C PRO A 81 0.63 -19.79 -3.29
N VAL A 82 -0.06 -18.69 -2.97
CA VAL A 82 -0.01 -17.47 -3.79
C VAL A 82 1.40 -16.89 -3.83
N ALA A 83 2.13 -16.98 -2.72
CA ALA A 83 3.51 -16.47 -2.64
C ALA A 83 4.47 -17.19 -3.60
N ARG A 84 4.10 -18.37 -4.08
CA ARG A 84 4.92 -19.18 -5.01
C ARG A 84 4.61 -18.91 -6.46
N LEU A 85 3.58 -18.13 -6.76
CA LEU A 85 3.25 -17.72 -8.11
C LEU A 85 4.27 -16.69 -8.63
N ASP A 86 4.30 -16.47 -9.95
CA ASP A 86 5.12 -15.41 -10.51
C ASP A 86 4.68 -14.03 -10.00
N PRO A 87 5.52 -12.99 -10.11
CA PRO A 87 5.19 -11.68 -9.55
C PRO A 87 3.89 -11.08 -10.09
N SER A 88 3.60 -11.25 -11.38
CA SER A 88 2.37 -10.73 -11.98
C SER A 88 1.14 -11.38 -11.37
N ALA A 89 1.16 -12.70 -11.25
CA ALA A 89 0.04 -13.45 -10.66
C ALA A 89 -0.12 -13.12 -9.17
N ARG A 90 0.99 -12.98 -8.42
CA ARG A 90 0.93 -12.55 -7.03
C ARG A 90 0.29 -11.18 -6.89
N PHE A 91 0.73 -10.22 -7.70
CA PHE A 91 0.18 -8.86 -7.65
C PHE A 91 -1.32 -8.87 -7.95
N HIS A 92 -1.74 -9.52 -9.02
CA HIS A 92 -3.16 -9.59 -9.38
C HIS A 92 -4.01 -10.23 -8.29
N SER A 93 -3.49 -11.26 -7.63
CA SER A 93 -4.17 -11.90 -6.51
C SER A 93 -4.30 -10.95 -5.31
N LEU A 94 -3.24 -10.19 -5.01
CA LEU A 94 -3.21 -9.31 -3.83
C LEU A 94 -4.07 -8.05 -4.00
N VAL A 95 -4.28 -7.59 -5.23
CA VAL A 95 -5.09 -6.38 -5.50
C VAL A 95 -6.50 -6.70 -5.99
N ALA A 96 -6.87 -7.97 -6.03
CA ALA A 96 -8.23 -8.37 -6.36
C ALA A 96 -9.20 -7.81 -5.32
N PRO A 97 -10.40 -7.35 -5.73
CA PRO A 97 -11.39 -6.86 -4.80
C PRO A 97 -11.70 -7.90 -3.72
N ALA A 98 -11.76 -7.44 -2.47
CA ALA A 98 -12.00 -8.31 -1.33
C ALA A 98 -12.98 -7.63 -0.36
N SER A 99 -13.81 -8.45 0.30
CA SER A 99 -14.76 -7.99 1.32
C SER A 99 -14.26 -8.32 2.72
N THR A 100 -12.97 -8.29 2.91
CA THR A 100 -12.32 -8.59 4.19
C THR A 100 -11.96 -7.30 4.90
N THR A 101 -11.44 -7.42 6.13
CA THR A 101 -11.01 -6.26 6.93
C THR A 101 -9.92 -5.47 6.25
N VAL A 102 -8.99 -6.14 5.56
CA VAL A 102 -7.99 -5.47 4.74
C VAL A 102 -8.44 -5.53 3.29
N GLN A 103 -8.57 -4.37 2.66
CA GLN A 103 -9.08 -4.25 1.29
C GLN A 103 -8.13 -3.41 0.45
N PRO A 104 -7.74 -3.89 -0.74
CA PRO A 104 -6.97 -3.06 -1.66
C PRO A 104 -7.85 -1.98 -2.29
N SER A 105 -7.25 -0.85 -2.58
CA SER A 105 -7.86 0.18 -3.43
C SER A 105 -7.88 -0.28 -4.89
N VAL A 106 -8.49 0.52 -5.77
CA VAL A 106 -8.27 0.37 -7.20
C VAL A 106 -6.79 0.54 -7.53
N VAL A 107 -6.35 -0.06 -8.61
CA VAL A 107 -4.96 0.03 -9.04
C VAL A 107 -4.73 1.37 -9.74
N HIS A 108 -3.67 2.04 -9.32
CA HIS A 108 -3.17 3.28 -9.93
C HIS A 108 -1.88 2.98 -10.68
N THR A 109 -1.48 3.88 -11.56
CA THR A 109 -0.25 3.75 -12.33
C THR A 109 0.65 4.96 -12.13
N GLY A 110 1.94 4.77 -12.33
CA GLY A 110 2.93 5.83 -12.26
C GLY A 110 4.18 5.46 -13.03
N LEU A 111 5.16 6.35 -13.02
CA LEU A 111 6.47 6.13 -13.63
C LEU A 111 7.56 6.34 -12.58
N CYS A 112 8.58 5.51 -12.60
CA CYS A 112 9.68 5.58 -11.65
C CYS A 112 11.01 5.23 -12.29
N ASP A 113 12.09 5.75 -11.70
CA ASP A 113 13.45 5.31 -11.98
C ASP A 113 13.82 4.15 -11.08
N ASP A 114 13.42 4.24 -9.81
CA ASP A 114 13.71 3.27 -8.77
C ASP A 114 12.41 2.91 -8.06
N PRO A 115 11.95 1.64 -8.18
CA PRO A 115 10.69 1.22 -7.58
C PRO A 115 10.70 1.28 -6.05
N ARG A 116 11.86 1.05 -5.41
CA ARG A 116 11.97 1.14 -3.95
C ARG A 116 11.76 2.56 -3.46
N ARG A 117 12.30 3.54 -4.18
CA ARG A 117 12.09 4.95 -3.87
C ARG A 117 10.64 5.36 -4.09
N ALA A 118 10.05 4.90 -5.18
CA ALA A 118 8.64 5.18 -5.47
C ALA A 118 7.75 4.62 -4.36
N LEU A 119 7.99 3.39 -3.93
CA LEU A 119 7.23 2.79 -2.83
C LEU A 119 7.43 3.56 -1.52
N ALA A 120 8.65 3.92 -1.17
CA ALA A 120 8.93 4.66 0.06
C ALA A 120 8.22 6.01 0.07
N ARG A 121 8.19 6.72 -1.06
CA ARG A 121 7.51 8.00 -1.21
C ARG A 121 6.00 7.85 -1.06
N LEU A 122 5.41 6.86 -1.73
CA LEU A 122 3.97 6.60 -1.65
C LEU A 122 3.58 6.19 -0.23
N PHE A 123 4.37 5.34 0.41
CA PHE A 123 4.11 4.89 1.76
C PHE A 123 4.11 6.06 2.75
N ARG A 124 5.13 6.90 2.69
CA ARG A 124 5.23 8.08 3.55
C ARG A 124 4.06 9.02 3.35
N ARG A 125 3.65 9.25 2.11
CA ARG A 125 2.57 10.17 1.78
C ARG A 125 1.19 9.62 2.10
N LEU A 126 0.95 8.33 1.83
CA LEU A 126 -0.39 7.76 1.88
C LEU A 126 -0.70 7.02 3.17
N VAL A 127 0.31 6.50 3.86
CA VAL A 127 0.13 5.65 5.03
C VAL A 127 0.53 6.35 6.33
N LEU A 128 1.68 6.99 6.36
CA LEU A 128 2.15 7.65 7.57
C LEU A 128 1.27 8.85 7.91
N ALA A 129 1.13 9.15 9.20
CA ALA A 129 0.36 10.30 9.64
C ALA A 129 0.94 11.58 9.03
N PRO A 130 0.09 12.54 8.61
CA PRO A 130 0.58 13.80 8.07
C PRO A 130 1.51 14.50 9.06
N ALA A 131 2.62 15.05 8.54
CA ALA A 131 3.53 15.82 9.37
C ALA A 131 2.83 17.08 9.89
N THR A 132 3.07 17.41 11.18
CA THR A 132 2.60 18.66 11.76
C THR A 132 3.59 19.77 11.42
N GLY A 133 3.35 20.50 10.34
CA GLY A 133 4.20 21.64 9.95
C GLY A 133 4.42 21.72 8.44
N ASP A 134 4.90 22.88 8.01
CA ASP A 134 5.07 23.21 6.59
C ASP A 134 6.27 22.51 5.92
N GLU A 135 7.02 21.73 6.67
CA GLU A 135 8.30 21.20 6.18
C GLU A 135 8.18 20.11 5.13
N ASP A 136 7.00 19.51 4.97
CA ASP A 136 6.81 18.42 4.03
C ASP A 136 5.98 18.82 2.79
N ARG A 137 5.72 20.10 2.62
CA ARG A 137 5.08 20.59 1.41
C ARG A 137 6.13 20.79 0.32
N SER A 138 6.35 19.77 -0.46
CA SER A 138 7.16 19.90 -1.66
C SER A 138 6.61 21.03 -2.53
N PRO A 139 7.47 21.94 -3.01
CA PRO A 139 7.04 23.04 -3.89
C PRO A 139 6.31 22.58 -5.14
N GLU A 140 6.49 21.35 -5.53
CA GLU A 140 5.87 20.76 -6.72
C GLU A 140 4.36 20.53 -6.58
N TYR A 141 3.85 20.65 -5.36
CA TYR A 141 2.43 20.40 -5.09
C TYR A 141 1.57 21.68 -5.13
N ARG A 142 2.22 22.82 -5.36
CA ARG A 142 1.50 24.08 -5.47
C ARG A 142 1.03 24.33 -6.88
N GLY A 143 -0.12 23.91 -7.23
CA GLY A 143 -0.69 24.44 -8.43
C GLY A 143 -1.65 23.58 -9.20
N GLU A 144 -1.90 22.39 -8.72
CA GLU A 144 -2.76 21.49 -9.48
C GLU A 144 -4.13 21.22 -8.85
N ASP A 145 -4.40 21.87 -7.73
CA ASP A 145 -5.69 21.72 -7.03
C ASP A 145 -6.70 22.79 -7.44
N HIS A 146 -6.68 23.20 -8.68
CA HIS A 146 -7.60 24.22 -9.16
C HIS A 146 -8.63 23.63 -10.09
N VAL A 147 -9.39 22.74 -9.54
CA VAL A 147 -10.60 22.40 -10.28
C VAL A 147 -11.79 22.50 -9.37
#